data_31e7e8a198638b24e8a02ec5f134c245
#
_entry.id   31e7e8a198638b24e8a02ec5f134c245
#
_cell.length_a   1.000
_cell.length_b   1.000
_cell.length_c   1.000
_cell.angle_alpha   90.00
_cell.angle_beta   90.00
_cell.angle_gamma   90.00
#
_symmetry.space_group_name_H-M   'P 1'
#
loop_
_entity.id
_entity.type
_entity.pdbx_description
1 polymer ?
#
loop_
_entity_poly.entity_id
_entity_poly.type
_entity_poly.pdbx_seq_one_letter_code
_entity_poly.pdbx_strand_id
1 'polypeptide(L)'
;MIHKKMICKVLGDLLLIETAMILLCTGVSLFYGENDLPAFLYTACITTGAGMILALFGRNAERQLTRRDGYLIVSLAWIIFSAFGMLPFYLSGYIPSITNAFFETMSGVSSTGATILEKVEDLPHGLLFWRSMTQWIGGLGIILFTIAVLPIFGINGVQVFAAEASGPTHDKVHPRIGITARWIWSIYTGVTLIATLLLAIGGMSWFDSVCHAFAATGTGGFSTRTASIAYYCSPYIEYVLSLFMFISGINFTLILLFVTGHFKKMFHDAELKFYFWCIVGFTLSISAILYLKTTLDAETAFRTSLFQVISIQTSTGFATNDYMTWPTMAWGMMPILMLMGACAGSTSGGMKCIRIVILVRVMKNEFKRLLHPNAVLPIRINKQVIAPTLQSTVLAFTFLILLICFACILILMGLEIPLTESIGVVISSIGNTGPGLGAFGPAFSWNALPDAAKWVCSLLMLLGRLELFTVLLLFTPDFWKRN
;
A
#
# COMPACT_ATOMS: atom_id res chain seq x y z
N MET A 1 18.08 -7.01 -24.57
CA MET A 1 19.35 -6.67 -23.85
C MET A 1 18.98 -5.77 -22.68
N ILE A 2 19.60 -5.90 -21.50
CA ILE A 2 19.33 -5.04 -20.33
C ILE A 2 20.16 -3.75 -20.46
N HIS A 3 19.51 -2.59 -20.36
CA HIS A 3 20.16 -1.28 -20.53
C HIS A 3 20.63 -0.72 -19.18
N LYS A 4 21.73 -1.29 -18.64
CA LYS A 4 22.29 -0.95 -17.31
C LYS A 4 22.46 0.56 -17.09
N LYS A 5 22.97 1.32 -18.07
CA LYS A 5 23.17 2.77 -17.95
C LYS A 5 21.85 3.52 -17.71
N MET A 6 20.78 3.12 -18.39
CA MET A 6 19.47 3.77 -18.22
C MET A 6 18.85 3.41 -16.87
N ILE A 7 19.02 2.17 -16.42
CA ILE A 7 18.58 1.75 -15.06
C ILE A 7 19.29 2.60 -14.01
N CYS A 8 20.62 2.73 -14.07
CA CYS A 8 21.38 3.57 -13.14
C CYS A 8 20.92 5.03 -13.17
N LYS A 9 20.63 5.59 -14.36
CA LYS A 9 20.14 6.97 -14.46
C LYS A 9 18.81 7.15 -13.73
N VAL A 10 17.84 6.27 -13.97
CA VAL A 10 16.51 6.37 -13.34
C VAL A 10 16.61 6.19 -11.82
N LEU A 11 17.39 5.23 -11.34
CA LEU A 11 17.62 5.03 -9.92
C LEU A 11 18.34 6.24 -9.28
N GLY A 12 19.30 6.83 -9.99
CA GLY A 12 19.96 8.07 -9.55
C GLY A 12 18.99 9.24 -9.43
N ASP A 13 18.13 9.46 -10.43
CA ASP A 13 17.11 10.51 -10.42
C ASP A 13 16.11 10.29 -9.27
N LEU A 14 15.72 9.05 -8.97
CA LEU A 14 14.86 8.70 -7.83
C LEU A 14 15.51 9.02 -6.48
N LEU A 15 16.80 8.71 -6.30
CA LEU A 15 17.54 9.07 -5.07
C LEU A 15 17.64 10.58 -4.89
N LEU A 16 17.77 11.35 -5.96
CA LEU A 16 17.77 12.82 -5.87
C LEU A 16 16.39 13.36 -5.45
N ILE A 17 15.30 12.72 -5.87
CA ILE A 17 13.94 13.04 -5.39
C ILE A 17 13.84 12.69 -3.89
N GLU A 18 14.33 11.54 -3.47
CA GLU A 18 14.37 11.14 -2.06
C GLU A 18 15.16 12.14 -1.22
N THR A 19 16.30 12.60 -1.73
CA THR A 19 17.09 13.67 -1.07
C THR A 19 16.27 14.94 -0.85
N ALA A 20 15.50 15.39 -1.85
CA ALA A 20 14.65 16.57 -1.69
C ALA A 20 13.61 16.37 -0.57
N MET A 21 13.07 15.17 -0.42
CA MET A 21 12.12 14.85 0.65
C MET A 21 12.80 14.76 2.02
N ILE A 22 14.00 14.21 2.10
CA ILE A 22 14.83 14.23 3.32
C ILE A 22 15.15 15.68 3.74
N LEU A 23 15.41 16.58 2.79
CA LEU A 23 15.64 18.01 3.07
C LEU A 23 14.37 18.70 3.61
N LEU A 24 13.17 18.30 3.18
CA LEU A 24 11.94 18.79 3.81
C LEU A 24 11.82 18.34 5.26
N CYS A 25 12.17 17.09 5.57
CA CYS A 25 12.22 16.60 6.95
C CYS A 25 13.30 17.31 7.79
N THR A 26 14.44 17.63 7.17
CA THR A 26 15.49 18.48 7.80
C THR A 26 14.91 19.83 8.20
N GLY A 27 14.05 20.42 7.37
CA GLY A 27 13.36 21.68 7.69
C GLY A 27 12.42 21.54 8.89
N VAL A 28 11.70 20.41 9.01
CA VAL A 28 10.85 20.11 10.18
C VAL A 28 11.70 19.95 11.44
N SER A 29 12.78 19.16 11.39
CA SER A 29 13.70 18.96 12.52
C SER A 29 14.31 20.30 12.98
N LEU A 30 14.70 21.17 12.04
CA LEU A 30 15.21 22.51 12.34
C LEU A 30 14.15 23.40 13.02
N PHE A 31 12.90 23.32 12.56
CA PHE A 31 11.80 24.12 13.11
C PHE A 31 11.49 23.76 14.58
N TYR A 32 11.56 22.46 14.91
CA TYR A 32 11.35 21.99 16.29
C TYR A 32 12.64 22.04 17.14
N GLY A 33 13.82 22.24 16.55
CA GLY A 33 15.09 22.36 17.27
C GLY A 33 15.55 21.06 17.93
N GLU A 34 15.30 19.92 17.30
CA GLU A 34 15.54 18.59 17.85
C GLU A 34 16.91 18.00 17.44
N ASN A 35 17.34 16.93 18.12
CA ASN A 35 18.67 16.34 17.98
C ASN A 35 18.86 15.45 16.75
N ASP A 36 17.83 15.23 15.93
CA ASP A 36 17.84 14.40 14.71
C ASP A 36 18.37 15.14 13.47
N LEU A 37 18.54 16.47 13.56
CA LEU A 37 19.04 17.32 12.47
C LEU A 37 20.35 16.82 11.82
N PRO A 38 21.40 16.42 12.56
CA PRO A 38 22.62 15.91 11.95
C PRO A 38 22.41 14.63 11.15
N ALA A 39 21.54 13.72 11.63
CA ALA A 39 21.24 12.48 10.93
C ALA A 39 20.59 12.74 9.58
N PHE A 40 19.65 13.69 9.49
CA PHE A 40 19.04 14.08 8.23
C PHE A 40 20.06 14.74 7.27
N LEU A 41 20.96 15.61 7.76
CA LEU A 41 21.99 16.22 6.94
C LEU A 41 22.98 15.20 6.38
N TYR A 42 23.48 14.27 7.22
CA TYR A 42 24.33 13.18 6.75
C TYR A 42 23.63 12.30 5.73
N THR A 43 22.38 11.94 5.99
CA THR A 43 21.57 11.15 5.03
C THR A 43 21.41 11.90 3.71
N ALA A 44 21.08 13.19 3.73
CA ALA A 44 20.94 13.98 2.52
C ALA A 44 22.25 14.01 1.71
N CYS A 45 23.41 14.18 2.37
CA CYS A 45 24.71 14.13 1.70
C CYS A 45 24.99 12.76 1.07
N ILE A 46 24.77 11.66 1.81
CA ILE A 46 25.00 10.30 1.33
C ILE A 46 24.09 9.98 0.14
N THR A 47 22.79 10.28 0.26
CA THR A 47 21.78 10.00 -0.77
C THR A 47 22.02 10.84 -2.02
N THR A 48 22.37 12.13 -1.86
CA THR A 48 22.76 13.00 -2.98
C THR A 48 24.00 12.47 -3.68
N GLY A 49 25.04 12.11 -2.93
CA GLY A 49 26.28 11.57 -3.50
C GLY A 49 26.03 10.30 -4.32
N ALA A 50 25.30 9.34 -3.75
CA ALA A 50 24.91 8.12 -4.44
C ALA A 50 24.04 8.40 -5.68
N GLY A 51 23.06 9.29 -5.56
CA GLY A 51 22.19 9.70 -6.65
C GLY A 51 22.96 10.33 -7.81
N MET A 52 23.88 11.26 -7.50
CA MET A 52 24.74 11.88 -8.52
C MET A 52 25.65 10.86 -9.21
N ILE A 53 26.30 9.96 -8.48
CA ILE A 53 27.17 8.92 -9.06
C ILE A 53 26.36 8.06 -10.05
N LEU A 54 25.18 7.57 -9.66
CA LEU A 54 24.32 6.77 -10.54
C LEU A 54 23.82 7.57 -11.74
N ALA A 55 23.40 8.82 -11.57
CA ALA A 55 22.93 9.68 -12.64
C ALA A 55 24.06 10.00 -13.66
N LEU A 56 25.28 10.29 -13.17
CA LEU A 56 26.46 10.51 -14.02
C LEU A 56 26.86 9.27 -14.80
N PHE A 57 26.84 8.08 -14.17
CA PHE A 57 27.09 6.82 -14.85
C PHE A 57 26.08 6.56 -15.98
N GLY A 58 24.84 7.01 -15.79
CA GLY A 58 23.74 6.90 -16.75
C GLY A 58 23.64 8.06 -17.76
N ARG A 59 24.53 9.09 -17.74
CA ARG A 59 24.40 10.32 -18.54
C ARG A 59 24.25 10.08 -20.04
N ASN A 60 24.97 9.11 -20.58
CA ASN A 60 24.97 8.77 -22.00
C ASN A 60 24.11 7.52 -22.31
N ALA A 61 23.04 7.29 -21.55
CA ALA A 61 22.15 6.16 -21.80
C ALA A 61 21.23 6.45 -23.00
N GLU A 62 21.05 5.46 -23.85
CA GLU A 62 20.02 5.50 -24.89
C GLU A 62 18.63 5.54 -24.25
N ARG A 63 17.74 6.37 -24.80
CA ARG A 63 16.37 6.54 -24.27
C ARG A 63 15.41 5.39 -24.62
N GLN A 64 15.96 4.21 -24.87
CA GLN A 64 15.17 3.01 -25.16
C GLN A 64 15.15 2.11 -23.93
N LEU A 65 13.96 1.76 -23.47
CA LEU A 65 13.74 0.82 -22.38
C LEU A 65 12.90 -0.35 -22.86
N THR A 66 13.34 -1.54 -22.47
CA THR A 66 12.58 -2.76 -22.67
C THR A 66 11.65 -3.02 -21.47
N ARG A 67 10.68 -3.93 -21.64
CA ARG A 67 9.84 -4.36 -20.51
C ARG A 67 10.66 -4.95 -19.36
N ARG A 68 11.76 -5.65 -19.69
CA ARG A 68 12.68 -6.23 -18.67
C ARG A 68 13.36 -5.13 -17.83
N ASP A 69 13.79 -4.04 -18.47
CA ASP A 69 14.37 -2.91 -17.77
C ASP A 69 13.36 -2.28 -16.81
N GLY A 70 12.08 -2.17 -17.23
CA GLY A 70 10.99 -1.67 -16.39
C GLY A 70 10.81 -2.50 -15.09
N TYR A 71 10.73 -3.82 -15.20
CA TYR A 71 10.61 -4.70 -14.02
C TYR A 71 11.81 -4.57 -13.06
N LEU A 72 13.04 -4.50 -13.61
CA LEU A 72 14.24 -4.29 -12.80
C LEU A 72 14.24 -2.94 -12.10
N ILE A 73 13.92 -1.87 -12.83
CA ILE A 73 13.89 -0.51 -12.26
C ILE A 73 12.88 -0.46 -11.12
N VAL A 74 11.65 -0.96 -11.33
CA VAL A 74 10.60 -0.94 -10.31
C VAL A 74 11.06 -1.67 -9.06
N SER A 75 11.50 -2.92 -9.18
CA SER A 75 11.89 -3.73 -8.02
C SER A 75 13.10 -3.15 -7.27
N LEU A 76 14.12 -2.69 -8.01
CA LEU A 76 15.32 -2.10 -7.42
C LEU A 76 15.03 -0.73 -6.79
N ALA A 77 14.15 0.07 -7.37
CA ALA A 77 13.79 1.38 -6.82
C ALA A 77 13.24 1.27 -5.40
N TRP A 78 12.35 0.33 -5.13
CA TRP A 78 11.78 0.12 -3.79
C TRP A 78 12.83 -0.34 -2.79
N ILE A 79 13.72 -1.26 -3.19
CA ILE A 79 14.79 -1.74 -2.31
C ILE A 79 15.79 -0.61 -2.01
N ILE A 80 16.21 0.13 -3.04
CA ILE A 80 17.17 1.22 -2.90
C ILE A 80 16.58 2.37 -2.08
N PHE A 81 15.35 2.77 -2.37
CA PHE A 81 14.66 3.80 -1.60
C PHE A 81 14.54 3.39 -0.12
N SER A 82 14.20 2.14 0.18
CA SER A 82 14.17 1.67 1.58
C SER A 82 15.56 1.62 2.22
N ALA A 83 16.59 1.28 1.45
CA ALA A 83 17.96 1.21 1.97
C ALA A 83 18.56 2.59 2.29
N PHE A 84 18.24 3.62 1.50
CA PHE A 84 18.66 4.99 1.80
C PHE A 84 17.72 5.67 2.78
N GLY A 85 16.43 5.44 2.67
CA GLY A 85 15.42 5.99 3.57
C GLY A 85 15.47 5.46 5.01
N MET A 86 16.18 4.35 5.28
CA MET A 86 16.43 3.89 6.66
C MET A 86 17.53 4.70 7.37
N LEU A 87 18.37 5.42 6.63
CA LEU A 87 19.53 6.12 7.20
C LEU A 87 19.16 7.16 8.27
N PRO A 88 18.09 7.97 8.13
CA PRO A 88 17.69 8.89 9.21
C PRO A 88 17.45 8.18 10.54
N PHE A 89 16.76 7.01 10.52
CA PHE A 89 16.49 6.22 11.71
C PHE A 89 17.76 5.61 12.31
N TYR A 90 18.62 5.08 11.45
CA TYR A 90 19.87 4.42 11.89
C TYR A 90 20.90 5.44 12.40
N LEU A 91 21.16 6.52 11.65
CA LEU A 91 22.18 7.52 11.99
C LEU A 91 21.78 8.38 13.18
N SER A 92 20.50 8.56 13.45
CA SER A 92 20.02 9.26 14.64
C SER A 92 20.17 8.42 15.93
N GLY A 93 20.38 7.12 15.80
CA GLY A 93 20.49 6.19 16.93
C GLY A 93 19.16 5.75 17.54
N TYR A 94 18.01 6.28 17.08
CA TYR A 94 16.70 5.86 17.58
C TYR A 94 16.34 4.41 17.19
N ILE A 95 16.83 3.94 16.03
CA ILE A 95 16.71 2.55 15.60
C ILE A 95 18.11 2.03 15.25
N PRO A 96 18.88 1.54 16.23
CA PRO A 96 20.30 1.19 16.03
C PRO A 96 20.52 -0.12 15.24
N SER A 97 19.49 -0.95 15.07
CA SER A 97 19.55 -2.16 14.26
C SER A 97 19.26 -1.88 12.79
N ILE A 98 20.16 -2.29 11.88
CA ILE A 98 19.97 -2.18 10.42
C ILE A 98 18.71 -2.94 9.99
N THR A 99 18.48 -4.16 10.51
CA THR A 99 17.28 -4.95 10.21
C THR A 99 16.02 -4.20 10.59
N ASN A 100 15.98 -3.61 11.79
CA ASN A 100 14.83 -2.86 12.28
C ASN A 100 14.62 -1.56 11.49
N ALA A 101 15.68 -0.80 11.21
CA ALA A 101 15.60 0.44 10.44
C ALA A 101 15.13 0.17 9.00
N PHE A 102 15.65 -0.90 8.36
CA PHE A 102 15.19 -1.31 7.03
C PHE A 102 13.74 -1.77 7.04
N PHE A 103 13.34 -2.57 8.03
CA PHE A 103 11.96 -3.04 8.19
C PHE A 103 10.98 -1.87 8.35
N GLU A 104 11.27 -0.93 9.25
CA GLU A 104 10.43 0.26 9.47
C GLU A 104 10.26 1.08 8.20
N THR A 105 11.37 1.28 7.47
CA THR A 105 11.34 2.05 6.21
C THR A 105 10.63 1.29 5.09
N MET A 106 10.89 -0.02 4.93
CA MET A 106 10.19 -0.85 3.96
C MET A 106 8.69 -0.87 4.24
N SER A 107 8.30 -1.00 5.52
CA SER A 107 6.91 -0.91 5.96
C SER A 107 6.29 0.46 5.63
N GLY A 108 7.05 1.55 5.83
CA GLY A 108 6.62 2.90 5.46
C GLY A 108 6.41 3.04 3.96
N VAL A 109 7.46 2.77 3.17
CA VAL A 109 7.45 2.94 1.70
C VAL A 109 6.43 2.01 1.04
N SER A 110 6.31 0.76 1.49
CA SER A 110 5.28 -0.16 0.98
C SER A 110 3.86 0.18 1.46
N SER A 111 3.71 1.21 2.30
CA SER A 111 2.45 1.60 2.96
C SER A 111 1.82 0.43 3.73
N THR A 112 2.65 -0.40 4.36
CA THR A 112 2.15 -1.53 5.18
C THR A 112 1.72 -1.05 6.55
N GLY A 113 2.53 -0.22 7.23
CA GLY A 113 2.20 0.31 8.55
C GLY A 113 2.56 -0.58 9.74
N ALA A 114 3.17 -1.75 9.51
CA ALA A 114 3.76 -2.55 10.59
C ALA A 114 4.97 -1.82 11.17
N THR A 115 5.04 -1.68 12.50
CA THR A 115 6.11 -0.94 13.18
C THR A 115 6.85 -1.80 14.18
N ILE A 116 8.16 -1.57 14.30
CA ILE A 116 9.00 -2.16 15.35
C ILE A 116 9.09 -1.26 16.59
N LEU A 117 8.54 -0.05 16.53
CA LEU A 117 8.59 0.89 17.61
C LEU A 117 7.58 0.52 18.70
N GLU A 118 8.04 0.45 19.94
CA GLU A 118 7.18 0.20 21.10
C GLU A 118 6.54 1.49 21.61
N LYS A 119 7.28 2.60 21.55
CA LYS A 119 6.82 3.95 21.90
C LYS A 119 7.14 4.91 20.76
N VAL A 120 6.12 5.31 20.06
CA VAL A 120 6.25 6.20 18.89
C VAL A 120 6.55 7.64 19.32
N GLU A 121 6.03 8.04 20.48
CA GLU A 121 6.15 9.37 21.06
C GLU A 121 7.60 9.73 21.44
N ASP A 122 8.49 8.73 21.58
CA ASP A 122 9.89 8.95 21.91
C ASP A 122 10.71 9.46 20.69
N LEU A 123 10.13 9.39 19.48
CA LEU A 123 10.80 9.88 18.28
C LEU A 123 10.63 11.39 18.12
N PRO A 124 11.69 12.09 17.66
CA PRO A 124 11.59 13.50 17.31
C PRO A 124 10.66 13.74 16.12
N HIS A 125 10.14 14.96 16.02
CA HIS A 125 9.18 15.35 14.99
C HIS A 125 9.72 15.17 13.57
N GLY A 126 11.01 15.37 13.34
CA GLY A 126 11.65 15.12 12.04
C GLY A 126 11.47 13.64 11.61
N LEU A 127 11.77 12.69 12.50
CA LEU A 127 11.62 11.26 12.21
C LEU A 127 10.15 10.82 12.11
N LEU A 128 9.25 11.36 12.93
CA LEU A 128 7.80 11.11 12.83
C LEU A 128 7.26 11.60 11.49
N PHE A 129 7.70 12.78 11.05
CA PHE A 129 7.31 13.32 9.75
C PHE A 129 7.85 12.47 8.60
N TRP A 130 9.12 12.01 8.69
CA TRP A 130 9.71 11.10 7.71
C TRP A 130 8.92 9.79 7.60
N ARG A 131 8.54 9.16 8.72
CA ARG A 131 7.68 7.96 8.73
C ARG A 131 6.39 8.18 7.94
N SER A 132 5.66 9.25 8.23
CA SER A 132 4.41 9.57 7.54
C SER A 132 4.64 9.93 6.07
N MET A 133 5.73 10.63 5.75
CA MET A 133 6.11 10.99 4.39
C MET A 133 6.48 9.77 3.55
N THR A 134 7.16 8.77 4.11
CA THR A 134 7.45 7.51 3.38
C THR A 134 6.17 6.82 2.93
N GLN A 135 5.11 6.82 3.75
CA GLN A 135 3.81 6.27 3.37
C GLN A 135 3.10 7.09 2.30
N TRP A 136 3.16 8.41 2.41
CA TRP A 136 2.57 9.30 1.42
C TRP A 136 3.23 9.15 0.04
N ILE A 137 4.57 9.07 0.00
CA ILE A 137 5.35 8.80 -1.20
C ILE A 137 5.06 7.39 -1.71
N GLY A 138 5.02 6.41 -0.82
CA GLY A 138 4.72 5.02 -1.15
C GLY A 138 3.35 4.85 -1.81
N GLY A 139 2.31 5.49 -1.25
CA GLY A 139 0.98 5.55 -1.84
C GLY A 139 0.98 6.16 -3.23
N LEU A 140 1.71 7.26 -3.39
CA LEU A 140 1.90 7.99 -4.63
C LEU A 140 2.82 7.26 -5.61
N GLY A 141 3.83 6.56 -5.09
CA GLY A 141 4.90 5.92 -5.88
C GLY A 141 4.36 4.98 -6.95
N ILE A 142 3.34 4.20 -6.67
CA ILE A 142 2.70 3.36 -7.68
C ILE A 142 2.07 4.23 -8.78
N ILE A 143 1.36 5.29 -8.42
CA ILE A 143 0.69 6.16 -9.37
C ILE A 143 1.71 6.95 -10.19
N LEU A 144 2.73 7.51 -9.53
CA LEU A 144 3.77 8.31 -10.18
C LEU A 144 4.72 7.46 -11.01
N PHE A 145 5.17 6.35 -10.46
CA PHE A 145 6.08 5.45 -11.14
C PHE A 145 5.43 4.93 -12.42
N THR A 146 4.18 4.51 -12.32
CA THR A 146 3.42 4.01 -13.47
C THR A 146 3.18 5.09 -14.52
N ILE A 147 3.01 6.34 -14.13
CA ILE A 147 2.56 7.41 -15.04
C ILE A 147 3.67 8.39 -15.43
N ALA A 148 4.61 8.71 -14.53
CA ALA A 148 5.69 9.68 -14.83
C ALA A 148 6.91 9.01 -15.47
N VAL A 149 7.20 7.78 -15.12
CA VAL A 149 8.37 7.05 -15.61
C VAL A 149 8.08 6.36 -16.95
N LEU A 150 6.87 5.88 -17.18
CA LEU A 150 6.49 5.20 -18.42
C LEU A 150 6.55 6.06 -19.70
N PRO A 151 6.16 7.35 -19.71
CA PRO A 151 6.30 8.19 -20.91
C PRO A 151 7.76 8.52 -21.25
N ILE A 152 8.65 8.58 -20.25
CA ILE A 152 10.08 8.77 -20.46
C ILE A 152 10.67 7.60 -21.23
N PHE A 153 10.05 6.43 -21.13
CA PHE A 153 10.52 5.19 -21.72
C PHE A 153 10.07 4.94 -23.16
N GLY A 154 9.25 5.84 -23.74
CA GLY A 154 8.74 5.63 -25.11
C GLY A 154 7.95 4.33 -25.29
N ILE A 155 7.81 3.55 -24.21
CA ILE A 155 6.90 2.41 -24.15
C ILE A 155 5.52 3.05 -24.09
N ASN A 156 4.65 2.70 -25.05
CA ASN A 156 3.23 2.98 -24.89
C ASN A 156 2.85 2.49 -23.51
N GLY A 157 2.79 3.42 -22.53
CA GLY A 157 2.56 3.15 -21.11
C GLY A 157 1.30 2.33 -20.83
N VAL A 158 0.47 2.19 -21.85
CA VAL A 158 -0.70 1.30 -21.89
C VAL A 158 -0.36 -0.16 -21.61
N GLN A 159 0.84 -0.66 -21.96
CA GLN A 159 1.16 -2.09 -21.80
C GLN A 159 1.74 -2.43 -20.42
N VAL A 160 2.43 -1.49 -19.76
CA VAL A 160 2.89 -1.68 -18.37
C VAL A 160 1.79 -1.26 -17.40
N PHE A 161 1.02 -0.23 -17.74
CA PHE A 161 -0.23 0.11 -17.04
C PHE A 161 -1.27 -1.02 -17.12
N ALA A 162 -1.31 -1.78 -18.22
CA ALA A 162 -2.14 -2.99 -18.33
C ALA A 162 -1.60 -4.17 -17.53
N ALA A 163 -0.31 -4.19 -17.20
CA ALA A 163 0.28 -5.21 -16.33
C ALA A 163 0.17 -4.85 -14.84
N GLU A 164 0.16 -3.57 -14.48
CA GLU A 164 0.03 -3.07 -13.11
C GLU A 164 -1.39 -2.58 -12.78
N ALA A 165 -2.07 -1.91 -13.70
CA ALA A 165 -3.48 -1.62 -13.59
C ALA A 165 -4.27 -2.83 -14.09
N SER A 166 -4.35 -3.84 -13.26
CA SER A 166 -5.12 -5.06 -13.50
C SER A 166 -6.65 -4.82 -13.45
N GLY A 167 -7.08 -3.67 -13.95
CA GLY A 167 -8.48 -3.35 -14.17
C GLY A 167 -8.86 -3.56 -15.64
N PRO A 168 -10.01 -4.19 -15.93
CA PRO A 168 -10.49 -4.41 -17.30
C PRO A 168 -10.98 -3.14 -18.01
N THR A 169 -10.74 -1.97 -17.45
CA THR A 169 -11.21 -0.68 -17.99
C THR A 169 -10.05 0.14 -18.51
N HIS A 170 -9.70 -0.04 -19.79
CA HIS A 170 -8.90 0.92 -20.55
C HIS A 170 -9.77 2.10 -21.01
N ASP A 171 -10.46 2.76 -20.12
CA ASP A 171 -11.04 4.06 -20.43
C ASP A 171 -9.90 5.09 -20.48
N LYS A 172 -9.39 5.34 -21.69
CA LYS A 172 -8.44 6.42 -21.97
C LYS A 172 -9.11 7.75 -21.62
N VAL A 173 -8.88 8.26 -20.42
CA VAL A 173 -9.42 9.56 -20.00
C VAL A 173 -8.78 10.69 -20.80
N HIS A 174 -7.53 10.50 -21.26
CA HIS A 174 -6.83 11.42 -22.14
C HIS A 174 -5.80 10.71 -23.04
N PRO A 175 -5.59 11.15 -24.30
CA PRO A 175 -4.61 10.55 -25.20
C PRO A 175 -3.15 10.80 -24.78
N ARG A 176 -2.89 11.67 -23.79
CA ARG A 176 -1.56 11.98 -23.27
C ARG A 176 -1.45 11.54 -21.80
N ILE A 177 -0.74 10.45 -21.56
CA ILE A 177 -0.52 9.83 -20.24
C ILE A 177 -0.02 10.83 -19.19
N GLY A 178 0.91 11.73 -19.56
CA GLY A 178 1.44 12.75 -18.64
C GLY A 178 0.43 13.79 -18.15
N ILE A 179 -0.69 14.00 -18.87
CA ILE A 179 -1.77 14.89 -18.41
C ILE A 179 -2.60 14.18 -17.35
N THR A 180 -2.95 12.93 -17.59
CA THR A 180 -3.69 12.09 -16.62
C THR A 180 -2.92 11.97 -15.31
N ALA A 181 -1.58 11.79 -15.37
CA ALA A 181 -0.71 11.77 -14.21
C ALA A 181 -0.82 13.02 -13.36
N ARG A 182 -0.68 14.18 -13.99
CA ARG A 182 -0.75 15.47 -13.28
C ARG A 182 -2.11 15.66 -12.59
N TRP A 183 -3.21 15.26 -13.22
CA TRP A 183 -4.54 15.32 -12.63
C TRP A 183 -4.69 14.38 -11.43
N ILE A 184 -4.22 13.15 -11.54
CA ILE A 184 -4.26 12.19 -10.42
C ILE A 184 -3.42 12.70 -9.25
N TRP A 185 -2.24 13.28 -9.54
CA TRP A 185 -1.37 13.91 -8.55
C TRP A 185 -2.08 15.06 -7.83
N SER A 186 -2.71 15.94 -8.59
CA SER A 186 -3.45 17.07 -8.03
C SER A 186 -4.62 16.61 -7.14
N ILE A 187 -5.33 15.55 -7.55
CA ILE A 187 -6.41 14.96 -6.74
C ILE A 187 -5.85 14.35 -5.46
N TYR A 188 -4.77 13.58 -5.54
CA TYR A 188 -4.13 12.97 -4.37
C TYR A 188 -3.70 14.02 -3.35
N THR A 189 -3.01 15.06 -3.80
CA THR A 189 -2.60 16.19 -2.96
C THR A 189 -3.82 16.94 -2.42
N GLY A 190 -4.84 17.17 -3.24
CA GLY A 190 -6.07 17.83 -2.82
C GLY A 190 -6.81 17.04 -1.72
N VAL A 191 -6.94 15.72 -1.87
CA VAL A 191 -7.53 14.82 -0.85
C VAL A 191 -6.73 14.91 0.45
N THR A 192 -5.38 14.90 0.37
CA THR A 192 -4.51 15.02 1.54
C THR A 192 -4.71 16.35 2.26
N LEU A 193 -4.76 17.47 1.53
CA LEU A 193 -4.95 18.80 2.11
C LEU A 193 -6.33 18.92 2.80
N ILE A 194 -7.39 18.43 2.17
CA ILE A 194 -8.73 18.45 2.77
C ILE A 194 -8.77 17.58 4.03
N ALA A 195 -8.14 16.37 4.00
CA ALA A 195 -8.01 15.52 5.18
C ALA A 195 -7.30 16.24 6.32
N THR A 196 -6.16 16.89 6.04
CA THR A 196 -5.40 17.66 7.02
C THR A 196 -6.26 18.74 7.68
N LEU A 197 -6.97 19.52 6.88
CA LEU A 197 -7.83 20.61 7.38
C LEU A 197 -8.96 20.08 8.27
N LEU A 198 -9.65 19.01 7.86
CA LEU A 198 -10.75 18.44 8.64
C LEU A 198 -10.25 17.78 9.92
N LEU A 199 -9.09 17.16 9.93
CA LEU A 199 -8.48 16.61 11.16
C LEU A 199 -8.07 17.73 12.13
N ALA A 200 -7.51 18.84 11.63
CA ALA A 200 -7.18 19.99 12.45
C ALA A 200 -8.42 20.65 13.06
N ILE A 201 -9.53 20.77 12.30
CA ILE A 201 -10.83 21.23 12.82
C ILE A 201 -11.35 20.26 13.90
N GLY A 202 -11.07 18.97 13.78
CA GLY A 202 -11.42 17.95 14.78
C GLY A 202 -10.62 17.99 16.08
N GLY A 203 -9.67 18.92 16.22
CA GLY A 203 -8.88 19.12 17.44
C GLY A 203 -7.53 18.41 17.46
N MET A 204 -7.08 17.79 16.34
CA MET A 204 -5.69 17.34 16.20
C MET A 204 -4.75 18.54 16.07
N SER A 205 -3.51 18.41 16.60
CA SER A 205 -2.46 19.37 16.29
C SER A 205 -2.19 19.46 14.78
N TRP A 206 -1.71 20.59 14.29
CA TRP A 206 -1.38 20.71 12.85
C TRP A 206 -0.38 19.65 12.40
N PHE A 207 0.62 19.35 13.23
CA PHE A 207 1.62 18.33 12.95
C PHE A 207 0.97 16.93 12.83
N ASP A 208 0.18 16.55 13.83
CA ASP A 208 -0.51 15.26 13.82
C ASP A 208 -1.50 15.16 12.65
N SER A 209 -2.20 16.25 12.33
CA SER A 209 -3.16 16.30 11.21
C SER A 209 -2.47 16.04 9.86
N VAL A 210 -1.30 16.63 9.61
CA VAL A 210 -0.52 16.39 8.39
C VAL A 210 -0.04 14.95 8.34
N CYS A 211 0.55 14.44 9.43
CA CYS A 211 1.09 13.08 9.50
C CYS A 211 0.00 12.03 9.29
N HIS A 212 -1.16 12.17 9.95
CA HIS A 212 -2.28 11.23 9.79
C HIS A 212 -2.96 11.36 8.41
N ALA A 213 -3.04 12.57 7.85
CA ALA A 213 -3.54 12.73 6.48
C ALA A 213 -2.62 12.06 5.45
N PHE A 214 -1.29 12.15 5.61
CA PHE A 214 -0.32 11.43 4.79
C PHE A 214 -0.53 9.92 4.87
N ALA A 215 -0.64 9.39 6.08
CA ALA A 215 -0.84 7.96 6.31
C ALA A 215 -2.22 7.47 5.83
N ALA A 216 -3.30 8.27 6.00
CA ALA A 216 -4.64 7.93 5.53
C ALA A 216 -4.75 7.91 4.00
N THR A 217 -4.20 8.93 3.32
CA THR A 217 -4.26 9.02 1.85
C THR A 217 -3.28 8.06 1.18
N GLY A 218 -2.12 7.82 1.79
CA GLY A 218 -1.17 6.79 1.39
C GLY A 218 -1.61 5.36 1.72
N THR A 219 -2.70 5.21 2.51
CA THR A 219 -3.20 3.95 3.05
C THR A 219 -2.12 3.14 3.79
N GLY A 220 -1.38 3.81 4.68
CA GLY A 220 -0.22 3.21 5.33
C GLY A 220 -0.33 3.01 6.85
N GLY A 221 -1.13 3.82 7.56
CA GLY A 221 -1.51 3.62 8.95
C GLY A 221 -0.47 3.96 10.02
N PHE A 222 0.68 4.52 9.67
CA PHE A 222 1.59 5.05 10.69
C PHE A 222 0.95 6.23 11.42
N SER A 223 1.03 6.20 12.74
CA SER A 223 0.56 7.26 13.62
C SER A 223 1.74 7.94 14.32
N THR A 224 1.53 9.15 14.79
CA THR A 224 2.41 9.87 15.72
C THR A 224 2.19 9.43 17.17
N ARG A 225 1.23 8.55 17.40
CA ARG A 225 0.85 8.03 18.71
C ARG A 225 0.90 6.50 18.73
N THR A 226 1.43 5.92 19.81
CA THR A 226 1.50 4.46 19.99
C THR A 226 0.12 3.84 20.02
N ALA A 227 -0.86 4.49 20.66
CA ALA A 227 -2.25 4.04 20.67
C ALA A 227 -3.00 4.32 19.36
N SER A 228 -2.31 4.76 18.28
CA SER A 228 -2.92 5.10 16.99
C SER A 228 -4.08 6.11 17.17
N ILE A 229 -5.20 5.91 16.49
CA ILE A 229 -6.34 6.85 16.54
C ILE A 229 -7.12 6.76 17.86
N ALA A 230 -7.00 5.64 18.59
CA ALA A 230 -7.59 5.50 19.91
C ALA A 230 -7.14 6.62 20.89
N TYR A 231 -5.93 7.19 20.70
CA TYR A 231 -5.42 8.28 21.52
C TYR A 231 -6.34 9.52 21.55
N TYR A 232 -6.98 9.83 20.43
CA TYR A 232 -7.78 11.07 20.30
C TYR A 232 -9.18 10.96 20.91
N CYS A 233 -9.70 9.76 21.17
CA CYS A 233 -11.01 9.51 21.77
C CYS A 233 -12.14 10.36 21.15
N SER A 234 -12.11 10.63 19.85
CA SER A 234 -13.02 11.54 19.16
C SER A 234 -13.79 10.82 18.05
N PRO A 235 -15.13 10.67 18.18
CA PRO A 235 -15.97 10.13 17.11
C PRO A 235 -15.84 10.89 15.78
N TYR A 236 -15.66 12.21 15.84
CA TYR A 236 -15.48 13.03 14.65
C TYR A 236 -14.24 12.62 13.87
N ILE A 237 -13.09 12.47 14.56
CA ILE A 237 -11.83 12.07 13.94
C ILE A 237 -11.96 10.68 13.32
N GLU A 238 -12.61 9.74 14.00
CA GLU A 238 -12.84 8.38 13.50
C GLU A 238 -13.67 8.40 12.21
N TYR A 239 -14.76 9.17 12.13
CA TYR A 239 -15.58 9.26 10.93
C TYR A 239 -14.85 9.97 9.79
N VAL A 240 -14.10 11.05 10.07
CA VAL A 240 -13.31 11.77 9.07
C VAL A 240 -12.25 10.83 8.47
N LEU A 241 -11.48 10.15 9.31
CA LEU A 241 -10.47 9.20 8.82
C LEU A 241 -11.10 8.05 8.05
N SER A 242 -12.23 7.49 8.52
CA SER A 242 -12.97 6.45 7.80
C SER A 242 -13.36 6.92 6.39
N LEU A 243 -13.83 8.15 6.25
CA LEU A 243 -14.17 8.73 4.96
C LEU A 243 -12.95 8.84 4.02
N PHE A 244 -11.82 9.36 4.54
CA PHE A 244 -10.63 9.54 3.70
C PHE A 244 -9.94 8.22 3.37
N MET A 245 -9.91 7.24 4.27
CA MET A 245 -9.46 5.88 3.98
C MET A 245 -10.35 5.24 2.90
N PHE A 246 -11.67 5.38 3.00
CA PHE A 246 -12.60 4.89 1.99
C PHE A 246 -12.33 5.51 0.62
N ILE A 247 -12.17 6.83 0.54
CA ILE A 247 -11.87 7.56 -0.71
C ILE A 247 -10.52 7.09 -1.28
N SER A 248 -9.50 6.92 -0.45
CA SER A 248 -8.17 6.46 -0.87
C SER A 248 -8.17 5.02 -1.38
N GLY A 249 -9.14 4.20 -0.94
CA GLY A 249 -9.41 2.86 -1.46
C GLY A 249 -10.13 2.84 -2.82
N ILE A 250 -10.64 3.97 -3.32
CA ILE A 250 -11.27 4.05 -4.64
C ILE A 250 -10.19 4.21 -5.73
N ASN A 251 -10.44 3.67 -6.92
CA ASN A 251 -9.60 3.91 -8.08
C ASN A 251 -9.51 5.43 -8.39
N PHE A 252 -8.29 5.99 -8.39
CA PHE A 252 -8.07 7.42 -8.63
C PHE A 252 -8.56 7.89 -10.01
N THR A 253 -8.62 7.00 -11.01
CA THR A 253 -9.24 7.32 -12.30
C THR A 253 -10.75 7.54 -12.17
N LEU A 254 -11.43 6.77 -11.31
CA LEU A 254 -12.86 6.98 -11.01
C LEU A 254 -13.08 8.28 -10.25
N ILE A 255 -12.19 8.65 -9.33
CA ILE A 255 -12.25 9.95 -8.63
C ILE A 255 -12.05 11.09 -9.63
N LEU A 256 -11.13 10.96 -10.60
CA LEU A 256 -10.96 11.93 -11.67
C LEU A 256 -12.25 12.09 -12.50
N LEU A 257 -12.92 10.98 -12.86
CA LEU A 257 -14.21 11.02 -13.55
C LEU A 257 -15.30 11.72 -12.72
N PHE A 258 -15.28 11.53 -11.41
CA PHE A 258 -16.19 12.25 -10.49
C PHE A 258 -15.93 13.76 -10.53
N VAL A 259 -14.69 14.20 -10.34
CA VAL A 259 -14.30 15.62 -10.34
C VAL A 259 -14.57 16.27 -11.70
N THR A 260 -14.48 15.53 -12.80
CA THR A 260 -14.77 16.04 -14.16
C THR A 260 -16.26 15.95 -14.53
N GLY A 261 -17.16 15.67 -13.58
CA GLY A 261 -18.61 15.70 -13.79
C GLY A 261 -19.22 14.41 -14.36
N HIS A 262 -18.44 13.33 -14.52
CA HIS A 262 -18.93 12.06 -15.05
C HIS A 262 -19.42 11.11 -13.95
N PHE A 263 -20.25 11.61 -13.02
CA PHE A 263 -20.74 10.88 -11.83
C PHE A 263 -21.36 9.52 -12.15
N LYS A 264 -22.17 9.44 -13.22
CA LYS A 264 -22.86 8.20 -13.61
C LYS A 264 -21.88 7.05 -13.91
N LYS A 265 -20.72 7.34 -14.52
CA LYS A 265 -19.71 6.31 -14.82
C LYS A 265 -19.10 5.74 -13.55
N MET A 266 -18.77 6.60 -12.57
CA MET A 266 -18.23 6.16 -11.29
C MET A 266 -19.20 5.23 -10.55
N PHE A 267 -20.45 5.67 -10.36
CA PHE A 267 -21.44 4.89 -9.60
C PHE A 267 -21.93 3.61 -10.30
N HIS A 268 -21.67 3.45 -11.61
CA HIS A 268 -22.00 2.21 -12.34
C HIS A 268 -20.85 1.21 -12.39
N ASP A 269 -19.67 1.59 -11.89
CA ASP A 269 -18.51 0.71 -11.87
C ASP A 269 -18.76 -0.53 -11.01
N ALA A 270 -18.43 -1.71 -11.55
CA ALA A 270 -18.71 -2.99 -10.90
C ALA A 270 -17.77 -3.25 -9.71
N GLU A 271 -16.52 -2.77 -9.80
CA GLU A 271 -15.53 -2.93 -8.72
C GLU A 271 -15.89 -2.03 -7.55
N LEU A 272 -16.21 -0.75 -7.80
CA LEU A 272 -16.61 0.19 -6.76
C LEU A 272 -17.87 -0.28 -6.03
N LYS A 273 -18.85 -0.82 -6.75
CA LYS A 273 -20.05 -1.42 -6.13
C LYS A 273 -19.70 -2.60 -5.24
N PHE A 274 -18.83 -3.50 -5.71
CA PHE A 274 -18.40 -4.64 -4.91
C PHE A 274 -17.66 -4.19 -3.65
N TYR A 275 -16.72 -3.26 -3.78
CA TYR A 275 -15.98 -2.67 -2.67
C TYR A 275 -16.92 -2.04 -1.62
N PHE A 276 -17.85 -1.20 -2.06
CA PHE A 276 -18.83 -0.58 -1.17
C PHE A 276 -19.69 -1.62 -0.43
N TRP A 277 -20.25 -2.59 -1.14
CA TRP A 277 -21.11 -3.61 -0.51
C TRP A 277 -20.34 -4.57 0.40
N CYS A 278 -19.06 -4.81 0.14
CA CYS A 278 -18.19 -5.54 1.07
C CYS A 278 -18.05 -4.77 2.38
N ILE A 279 -17.71 -3.48 2.33
CA ILE A 279 -17.61 -2.65 3.54
C ILE A 279 -18.92 -2.67 4.32
N VAL A 280 -20.05 -2.41 3.66
CA VAL A 280 -21.36 -2.42 4.32
C VAL A 280 -21.67 -3.78 4.94
N GLY A 281 -21.46 -4.87 4.21
CA GLY A 281 -21.75 -6.22 4.69
C GLY A 281 -20.90 -6.61 5.90
N PHE A 282 -19.59 -6.41 5.84
CA PHE A 282 -18.70 -6.73 6.97
C PHE A 282 -18.94 -5.79 8.17
N THR A 283 -19.15 -4.49 7.94
CA THR A 283 -19.47 -3.53 9.02
C THR A 283 -20.74 -3.93 9.75
N LEU A 284 -21.83 -4.21 9.04
CA LEU A 284 -23.09 -4.62 9.67
C LEU A 284 -22.96 -5.96 10.41
N SER A 285 -22.24 -6.93 9.83
CA SER A 285 -22.00 -8.23 10.45
C SER A 285 -21.20 -8.10 11.75
N ILE A 286 -20.09 -7.36 11.74
CA ILE A 286 -19.25 -7.17 12.92
C ILE A 286 -19.98 -6.31 13.96
N SER A 287 -20.65 -5.23 13.55
CA SER A 287 -21.43 -4.38 14.43
C SER A 287 -22.52 -5.17 15.16
N ALA A 288 -23.25 -6.03 14.46
CA ALA A 288 -24.25 -6.90 15.07
C ALA A 288 -23.63 -7.88 16.08
N ILE A 289 -22.47 -8.48 15.75
CA ILE A 289 -21.76 -9.37 16.67
C ILE A 289 -21.31 -8.61 17.93
N LEU A 290 -20.74 -7.42 17.79
CA LEU A 290 -20.30 -6.60 18.91
C LEU A 290 -21.48 -6.17 19.77
N TYR A 291 -22.56 -5.67 19.18
CA TYR A 291 -23.77 -5.27 19.91
C TYR A 291 -24.40 -6.42 20.71
N LEU A 292 -24.46 -7.63 20.12
CA LEU A 292 -25.07 -8.79 20.75
C LEU A 292 -24.19 -9.51 21.79
N LYS A 293 -22.86 -9.42 21.66
CA LYS A 293 -21.93 -10.19 22.49
C LYS A 293 -21.04 -9.36 23.41
N THR A 294 -21.11 -8.03 23.33
CA THR A 294 -20.36 -7.11 24.18
C THR A 294 -21.31 -6.12 24.84
N THR A 295 -20.79 -5.29 25.72
CA THR A 295 -21.57 -4.25 26.45
C THR A 295 -21.60 -2.91 25.71
N LEU A 296 -21.15 -2.88 24.44
CA LEU A 296 -21.10 -1.66 23.63
C LEU A 296 -22.52 -1.24 23.20
N ASP A 297 -22.77 0.07 23.22
CA ASP A 297 -23.98 0.64 22.63
C ASP A 297 -23.95 0.55 21.09
N ALA A 298 -25.12 0.70 20.46
CA ALA A 298 -25.26 0.50 19.03
C ALA A 298 -24.41 1.46 18.18
N GLU A 299 -24.27 2.73 18.61
CA GLU A 299 -23.45 3.72 17.90
C GLU A 299 -21.97 3.34 17.96
N THR A 300 -21.45 3.06 19.16
CA THR A 300 -20.05 2.69 19.36
C THR A 300 -19.72 1.38 18.65
N ALA A 301 -20.60 0.36 18.71
CA ALA A 301 -20.42 -0.89 17.97
C ALA A 301 -20.37 -0.67 16.46
N PHE A 302 -21.24 0.18 15.92
CA PHE A 302 -21.26 0.52 14.50
C PHE A 302 -20.00 1.32 14.09
N ARG A 303 -19.66 2.38 14.79
CA ARG A 303 -18.53 3.27 14.50
C ARG A 303 -17.20 2.52 14.55
N THR A 304 -16.98 1.76 15.61
CA THR A 304 -15.76 0.94 15.76
C THR A 304 -15.65 -0.12 14.67
N SER A 305 -16.76 -0.79 14.33
CA SER A 305 -16.79 -1.77 13.24
C SER A 305 -16.51 -1.11 11.89
N LEU A 306 -17.16 0.02 11.59
CA LEU A 306 -16.98 0.77 10.35
C LEU A 306 -15.53 1.22 10.17
N PHE A 307 -14.96 1.82 11.22
CA PHE A 307 -13.58 2.28 11.19
C PHE A 307 -12.62 1.12 10.92
N GLN A 308 -12.75 0.02 11.68
CA GLN A 308 -11.82 -1.09 11.60
C GLN A 308 -11.96 -1.85 10.26
N VAL A 309 -13.19 -2.05 9.76
CA VAL A 309 -13.44 -2.68 8.46
C VAL A 309 -12.83 -1.85 7.32
N ILE A 310 -13.06 -0.53 7.31
CA ILE A 310 -12.48 0.34 6.28
C ILE A 310 -10.94 0.35 6.40
N SER A 311 -10.41 0.52 7.62
CA SER A 311 -8.97 0.55 7.87
C SER A 311 -8.27 -0.71 7.35
N ILE A 312 -8.81 -1.89 7.64
CA ILE A 312 -8.22 -3.16 7.24
C ILE A 312 -8.42 -3.44 5.74
N GLN A 313 -9.63 -3.21 5.20
CA GLN A 313 -9.90 -3.50 3.79
C GLN A 313 -9.17 -2.53 2.84
N THR A 314 -8.96 -1.28 3.24
CA THR A 314 -8.15 -0.33 2.48
C THR A 314 -6.65 -0.54 2.68
N SER A 315 -6.28 -1.52 3.51
CA SER A 315 -4.89 -1.75 3.94
C SER A 315 -4.23 -0.51 4.57
N THR A 316 -5.03 0.35 5.23
CA THR A 316 -4.49 1.51 5.95
C THR A 316 -3.87 1.08 7.29
N GLY A 317 -4.57 0.27 8.09
CA GLY A 317 -4.02 -0.27 9.32
C GLY A 317 -4.14 0.62 10.57
N PHE A 318 -4.82 1.75 10.52
CA PHE A 318 -5.15 2.51 11.74
C PHE A 318 -6.05 1.72 12.68
N ALA A 319 -5.87 1.90 13.99
CA ALA A 319 -6.65 1.22 15.01
C ALA A 319 -7.30 2.23 15.98
N THR A 320 -8.57 1.98 16.30
CA THR A 320 -9.30 2.64 17.39
C THR A 320 -9.51 1.71 18.57
N ASN A 321 -9.40 0.40 18.32
CA ASN A 321 -9.55 -0.66 19.32
C ASN A 321 -8.69 -1.87 18.96
N ASP A 322 -8.35 -2.66 19.97
CA ASP A 322 -7.75 -3.96 19.75
C ASP A 322 -8.83 -4.98 19.36
N TYR A 323 -8.94 -5.30 18.07
CA TYR A 323 -9.90 -6.30 17.58
C TYR A 323 -9.61 -7.71 18.09
N MET A 324 -8.43 -7.99 18.64
CA MET A 324 -8.13 -9.30 19.25
C MET A 324 -8.93 -9.56 20.50
N THR A 325 -9.44 -8.51 21.15
CA THR A 325 -10.36 -8.62 22.30
C THR A 325 -11.83 -8.88 21.89
N TRP A 326 -12.13 -8.81 20.60
CA TRP A 326 -13.48 -9.03 20.08
C TRP A 326 -13.84 -10.52 20.07
N PRO A 327 -15.15 -10.86 19.95
CA PRO A 327 -15.57 -12.24 19.74
C PRO A 327 -14.86 -12.88 18.56
N THR A 328 -14.51 -14.16 18.67
CA THR A 328 -13.69 -14.89 17.67
C THR A 328 -14.22 -14.75 16.24
N MET A 329 -15.53 -14.74 16.05
CA MET A 329 -16.13 -14.58 14.73
C MET A 329 -15.84 -13.18 14.13
N ALA A 330 -15.77 -12.14 14.95
CA ALA A 330 -15.51 -10.77 14.49
C ALA A 330 -14.05 -10.59 14.06
N TRP A 331 -13.08 -10.97 14.90
CA TRP A 331 -11.68 -10.85 14.48
C TRP A 331 -11.29 -11.88 13.40
N GLY A 332 -11.95 -13.04 13.35
CA GLY A 332 -11.73 -14.02 12.29
C GLY A 332 -12.09 -13.54 10.88
N MET A 333 -12.87 -12.45 10.75
CA MET A 333 -13.16 -11.80 9.47
C MET A 333 -12.01 -10.90 9.00
N MET A 334 -11.11 -10.44 9.89
CA MET A 334 -10.04 -9.49 9.56
C MET A 334 -9.05 -10.03 8.52
N PRO A 335 -8.53 -11.27 8.62
CA PRO A 335 -7.63 -11.83 7.60
C PRO A 335 -8.24 -11.86 6.19
N ILE A 336 -9.55 -12.06 6.09
CA ILE A 336 -10.25 -12.05 4.81
C ILE A 336 -10.21 -10.64 4.21
N LEU A 337 -10.50 -9.62 5.01
CA LEU A 337 -10.44 -8.22 4.59
C LEU A 337 -9.02 -7.80 4.21
N MET A 338 -7.99 -8.22 4.96
CA MET A 338 -6.57 -7.96 4.66
C MET A 338 -6.17 -8.51 3.29
N LEU A 339 -6.61 -9.71 2.94
CA LEU A 339 -6.33 -10.32 1.63
C LEU A 339 -7.13 -9.68 0.50
N MET A 340 -8.38 -9.27 0.76
CA MET A 340 -9.26 -8.73 -0.28
C MET A 340 -8.73 -7.42 -0.84
N GLY A 341 -8.27 -6.50 0.01
CA GLY A 341 -7.86 -5.17 -0.38
C GLY A 341 -9.02 -4.31 -0.92
N ALA A 342 -8.69 -3.14 -1.51
CA ALA A 342 -9.65 -2.21 -2.09
C ALA A 342 -9.62 -2.24 -3.64
N CYS A 343 -10.00 -1.14 -4.31
CA CYS A 343 -10.07 -1.09 -5.77
C CYS A 343 -8.67 -1.10 -6.43
N ALA A 344 -8.57 -1.67 -7.62
CA ALA A 344 -7.40 -1.53 -8.48
C ALA A 344 -7.19 -0.05 -8.87
N GLY A 345 -5.92 0.41 -8.92
CA GLY A 345 -5.62 1.82 -9.18
C GLY A 345 -5.91 2.76 -7.99
N SER A 346 -6.07 2.21 -6.78
CA SER A 346 -6.04 2.92 -5.51
C SER A 346 -4.67 2.77 -4.83
N THR A 347 -4.44 3.51 -3.74
CA THR A 347 -3.22 3.39 -2.92
C THR A 347 -3.17 2.13 -2.06
N SER A 348 -4.28 1.42 -1.89
CA SER A 348 -4.41 0.20 -1.09
C SER A 348 -3.53 -0.95 -1.59
N GLY A 349 -3.13 -1.83 -0.70
CA GLY A 349 -2.51 -3.14 -0.99
C GLY A 349 -3.52 -4.25 -1.28
N GLY A 350 -3.14 -5.50 -1.01
CA GLY A 350 -4.00 -6.68 -1.14
C GLY A 350 -4.28 -7.13 -2.57
N MET A 351 -5.16 -8.14 -2.70
CA MET A 351 -5.45 -8.84 -3.96
C MET A 351 -6.26 -8.00 -4.96
N LYS A 352 -6.89 -6.91 -4.51
CA LYS A 352 -7.80 -6.01 -5.23
C LYS A 352 -9.18 -6.62 -5.51
N CYS A 353 -10.20 -5.82 -5.26
CA CYS A 353 -11.61 -6.21 -5.42
C CYS A 353 -11.94 -6.71 -6.82
N ILE A 354 -11.34 -6.14 -7.87
CA ILE A 354 -11.62 -6.54 -9.26
C ILE A 354 -11.27 -8.01 -9.54
N ARG A 355 -10.17 -8.51 -8.95
CA ARG A 355 -9.79 -9.93 -9.13
C ARG A 355 -10.81 -10.85 -8.48
N ILE A 356 -11.34 -10.49 -7.32
CA ILE A 356 -12.40 -11.25 -6.64
C ILE A 356 -13.67 -11.25 -7.48
N VAL A 357 -14.05 -10.10 -8.05
CA VAL A 357 -15.20 -10.00 -8.97
C VAL A 357 -15.02 -10.94 -10.19
N ILE A 358 -13.81 -10.99 -10.76
CA ILE A 358 -13.50 -11.91 -11.88
C ILE A 358 -13.62 -13.36 -11.41
N LEU A 359 -12.99 -13.73 -10.29
CA LEU A 359 -13.02 -15.09 -9.74
C LEU A 359 -14.45 -15.59 -9.49
N VAL A 360 -15.28 -14.75 -8.86
CA VAL A 360 -16.70 -15.10 -8.61
C VAL A 360 -17.45 -15.33 -9.92
N ARG A 361 -17.17 -14.55 -10.98
CA ARG A 361 -17.80 -14.73 -12.29
C ARG A 361 -17.27 -15.96 -13.03
N VAL A 362 -15.95 -16.24 -12.94
CA VAL A 362 -15.36 -17.49 -13.45
C VAL A 362 -16.05 -18.68 -12.80
N MET A 363 -16.13 -18.71 -11.47
CA MET A 363 -16.78 -19.77 -10.71
C MET A 363 -18.26 -19.97 -11.14
N LYS A 364 -19.02 -18.87 -11.25
CA LYS A 364 -20.41 -18.94 -11.70
C LYS A 364 -20.56 -19.48 -13.14
N ASN A 365 -19.61 -19.14 -14.02
CA ASN A 365 -19.61 -19.64 -15.39
C ASN A 365 -19.24 -21.12 -15.46
N GLU A 366 -18.32 -21.59 -14.59
CA GLU A 366 -18.00 -23.04 -14.54
C GLU A 366 -19.21 -23.87 -14.11
N PHE A 367 -19.99 -23.45 -13.10
CA PHE A 367 -21.24 -24.14 -12.76
C PHE A 367 -22.22 -24.20 -13.95
N LYS A 368 -22.33 -23.11 -14.72
CA LYS A 368 -23.18 -23.10 -15.93
C LYS A 368 -22.62 -23.99 -17.03
N ARG A 369 -21.31 -24.06 -17.20
CA ARG A 369 -20.64 -24.90 -18.19
C ARG A 369 -20.85 -26.39 -17.91
N LEU A 370 -20.81 -26.79 -16.63
CA LEU A 370 -21.09 -28.16 -16.23
C LEU A 370 -22.53 -28.61 -16.63
N LEU A 371 -23.50 -27.68 -16.58
CA LEU A 371 -24.87 -27.95 -16.99
C LEU A 371 -25.08 -27.81 -18.51
N HIS A 372 -24.32 -26.93 -19.15
CA HIS A 372 -24.45 -26.62 -20.58
C HIS A 372 -23.05 -26.59 -21.24
N PRO A 373 -22.43 -27.76 -21.54
CA PRO A 373 -21.02 -27.83 -21.98
C PRO A 373 -20.71 -27.03 -23.25
N ASN A 374 -21.67 -26.88 -24.13
CA ASN A 374 -21.52 -26.18 -25.42
C ASN A 374 -21.85 -24.68 -25.34
N ALA A 375 -22.16 -24.14 -24.15
CA ALA A 375 -22.52 -22.73 -24.01
C ALA A 375 -21.30 -21.84 -24.06
N VAL A 376 -21.33 -20.79 -24.91
CA VAL A 376 -20.32 -19.73 -24.93
C VAL A 376 -20.69 -18.71 -23.86
N LEU A 377 -19.93 -18.69 -22.76
CA LEU A 377 -20.18 -17.88 -21.56
C LEU A 377 -19.10 -16.81 -21.37
N PRO A 378 -19.15 -15.67 -22.09
CA PRO A 378 -18.16 -14.62 -21.93
C PRO A 378 -18.32 -13.92 -20.58
N ILE A 379 -17.21 -13.70 -19.87
CA ILE A 379 -17.21 -12.89 -18.66
C ILE A 379 -17.22 -11.42 -19.08
N ARG A 380 -18.17 -10.65 -18.58
CA ARG A 380 -18.29 -9.22 -18.87
C ARG A 380 -18.19 -8.40 -17.58
N ILE A 381 -17.34 -7.37 -17.55
CA ILE A 381 -17.25 -6.38 -16.46
C ILE A 381 -17.44 -5.01 -17.10
N ASN A 382 -18.27 -4.15 -16.53
CA ASN A 382 -18.58 -2.81 -17.07
C ASN A 382 -18.95 -2.85 -18.56
N LYS A 383 -19.75 -3.86 -18.98
CA LYS A 383 -20.16 -4.13 -20.36
C LYS A 383 -19.02 -4.60 -21.32
N GLN A 384 -17.78 -4.70 -20.87
CA GLN A 384 -16.64 -5.19 -21.65
C GLN A 384 -16.40 -6.67 -21.41
N VAL A 385 -16.05 -7.41 -22.46
CA VAL A 385 -15.71 -8.84 -22.39
C VAL A 385 -14.26 -8.98 -21.91
N ILE A 386 -14.06 -9.78 -20.87
CA ILE A 386 -12.75 -10.10 -20.32
C ILE A 386 -12.09 -11.20 -21.16
N ALA A 387 -10.89 -10.91 -21.67
CA ALA A 387 -10.11 -11.87 -22.44
C ALA A 387 -9.79 -13.14 -21.61
N PRO A 388 -9.83 -14.35 -22.20
CA PRO A 388 -9.47 -15.59 -21.51
C PRO A 388 -8.07 -15.56 -20.88
N THR A 389 -7.11 -14.92 -21.54
CA THR A 389 -5.74 -14.73 -21.04
C THR A 389 -5.72 -14.00 -19.69
N LEU A 390 -6.54 -12.94 -19.53
CA LEU A 390 -6.64 -12.21 -18.27
C LEU A 390 -7.27 -13.06 -17.17
N GLN A 391 -8.26 -13.90 -17.52
CA GLN A 391 -8.88 -14.84 -16.57
C GLN A 391 -7.84 -15.83 -16.04
N SER A 392 -7.03 -16.43 -16.93
CA SER A 392 -5.94 -17.33 -16.56
C SER A 392 -4.89 -16.64 -15.70
N THR A 393 -4.53 -15.38 -16.01
CA THR A 393 -3.59 -14.59 -15.21
C THR A 393 -4.13 -14.36 -13.79
N VAL A 394 -5.42 -14.04 -13.63
CA VAL A 394 -6.03 -13.84 -12.31
C VAL A 394 -6.06 -15.14 -11.51
N LEU A 395 -6.37 -16.29 -12.13
CA LEU A 395 -6.32 -17.60 -11.47
C LEU A 395 -4.90 -17.95 -11.03
N ALA A 396 -3.90 -17.76 -11.91
CA ALA A 396 -2.49 -18.00 -11.59
C ALA A 396 -2.01 -17.08 -10.45
N PHE A 397 -2.40 -15.80 -10.46
CA PHE A 397 -2.09 -14.86 -9.39
C PHE A 397 -2.67 -15.32 -8.04
N THR A 398 -3.95 -15.74 -8.04
CA THR A 398 -4.62 -16.19 -6.82
C THR A 398 -3.99 -17.46 -6.26
N PHE A 399 -3.64 -18.40 -7.12
CA PHE A 399 -2.92 -19.61 -6.69
C PHE A 399 -1.55 -19.26 -6.11
N LEU A 400 -0.81 -18.37 -6.79
CA LEU A 400 0.54 -17.98 -6.38
C LEU A 400 0.55 -17.25 -5.04
N ILE A 401 -0.39 -16.32 -4.79
CA ILE A 401 -0.46 -15.63 -3.50
C ILE A 401 -0.74 -16.60 -2.36
N LEU A 402 -1.65 -17.57 -2.56
CA LEU A 402 -1.96 -18.59 -1.56
C LEU A 402 -0.75 -19.50 -1.30
N LEU A 403 -0.03 -19.89 -2.35
CA LEU A 403 1.18 -20.70 -2.23
C LEU A 403 2.29 -19.99 -1.44
N ILE A 404 2.51 -18.70 -1.74
CA ILE A 404 3.51 -17.88 -1.03
C ILE A 404 3.10 -17.69 0.43
N CYS A 405 1.83 -17.38 0.70
CA CYS A 405 1.33 -17.28 2.06
C CYS A 405 1.59 -18.58 2.83
N PHE A 406 1.21 -19.73 2.26
CA PHE A 406 1.40 -21.03 2.89
C PHE A 406 2.89 -21.32 3.17
N ALA A 407 3.76 -21.10 2.19
CA ALA A 407 5.20 -21.31 2.35
C ALA A 407 5.80 -20.40 3.44
N CYS A 408 5.43 -19.10 3.45
CA CYS A 408 5.95 -18.17 4.44
C CYS A 408 5.39 -18.43 5.84
N ILE A 409 4.14 -18.87 5.98
CA ILE A 409 3.60 -19.31 7.28
C ILE A 409 4.43 -20.47 7.83
N LEU A 410 4.77 -21.47 7.01
CA LEU A 410 5.64 -22.58 7.44
C LEU A 410 7.05 -22.10 7.83
N ILE A 411 7.62 -21.14 7.11
CA ILE A 411 8.92 -20.56 7.46
C ILE A 411 8.84 -19.85 8.81
N LEU A 412 7.82 -19.06 9.07
CA LEU A 412 7.65 -18.36 10.35
C LEU A 412 7.41 -19.34 11.50
N MET A 413 6.63 -20.39 11.28
CA MET A 413 6.46 -21.46 12.27
C MET A 413 7.79 -22.20 12.56
N GLY A 414 8.63 -22.37 11.56
CA GLY A 414 9.99 -22.91 11.73
C GLY A 414 10.94 -21.98 12.52
N LEU A 415 10.56 -20.70 12.68
CA LEU A 415 11.22 -19.73 13.56
C LEU A 415 10.52 -19.63 14.95
N GLU A 416 9.78 -20.65 15.35
CA GLU A 416 9.06 -20.77 16.63
C GLU A 416 7.96 -19.70 16.84
N ILE A 417 7.42 -19.12 15.77
CA ILE A 417 6.28 -18.19 15.86
C ILE A 417 4.98 -19.02 15.83
N PRO A 418 4.04 -18.82 16.78
CA PRO A 418 2.78 -19.55 16.82
C PRO A 418 1.95 -19.38 15.52
N LEU A 419 1.08 -20.35 15.23
CA LEU A 419 0.33 -20.39 13.96
C LEU A 419 -0.55 -19.16 13.73
N THR A 420 -1.27 -18.69 14.76
CA THR A 420 -2.15 -17.53 14.64
C THR A 420 -1.37 -16.28 14.28
N GLU A 421 -0.26 -16.04 14.95
CA GLU A 421 0.65 -14.94 14.72
C GLU A 421 1.30 -15.03 13.33
N SER A 422 1.78 -16.23 12.96
CA SER A 422 2.36 -16.48 11.63
C SER A 422 1.37 -16.17 10.51
N ILE A 423 0.11 -16.59 10.63
CA ILE A 423 -0.96 -16.28 9.68
C ILE A 423 -1.17 -14.77 9.61
N GLY A 424 -1.32 -14.12 10.77
CA GLY A 424 -1.56 -12.67 10.85
C GLY A 424 -0.44 -11.85 10.24
N VAL A 425 0.81 -12.16 10.59
CA VAL A 425 2.00 -11.47 10.11
C VAL A 425 2.19 -11.65 8.59
N VAL A 426 2.03 -12.86 8.06
CA VAL A 426 2.18 -13.14 6.63
C VAL A 426 1.08 -12.45 5.82
N ILE A 427 -0.19 -12.60 6.23
CA ILE A 427 -1.32 -11.99 5.52
C ILE A 427 -1.23 -10.46 5.56
N SER A 428 -0.90 -9.90 6.72
CA SER A 428 -0.72 -8.44 6.87
C SER A 428 0.44 -7.93 6.01
N SER A 429 1.57 -8.64 5.97
CA SER A 429 2.74 -8.24 5.16
C SER A 429 2.44 -8.27 3.67
N ILE A 430 1.82 -9.33 3.15
CA ILE A 430 1.50 -9.45 1.71
C ILE A 430 0.30 -8.59 1.31
N GLY A 431 -0.62 -8.34 2.26
CA GLY A 431 -1.76 -7.44 2.08
C GLY A 431 -1.39 -5.97 2.25
N ASN A 432 -0.17 -5.67 2.73
CA ASN A 432 0.30 -4.34 3.11
C ASN A 432 -0.67 -3.63 4.07
N THR A 433 -1.09 -4.31 5.16
CA THR A 433 -2.16 -3.83 6.04
C THR A 433 -1.65 -3.26 7.36
N GLY A 434 -0.53 -3.77 7.89
CA GLY A 434 0.11 -3.35 9.13
C GLY A 434 -0.24 -4.19 10.36
N PRO A 435 -1.44 -4.10 10.92
CA PRO A 435 -1.82 -4.95 12.05
C PRO A 435 -1.86 -6.43 11.67
N GLY A 436 -1.33 -7.30 12.54
CA GLY A 436 -1.39 -8.76 12.41
C GLY A 436 -2.47 -9.37 13.30
N LEU A 437 -2.21 -10.58 13.80
CA LEU A 437 -3.06 -11.30 14.74
C LEU A 437 -2.26 -11.69 16.00
N GLY A 438 -2.96 -11.98 17.09
CA GLY A 438 -2.33 -12.40 18.35
C GLY A 438 -1.41 -11.33 18.93
N ALA A 439 -0.19 -11.70 19.27
CA ALA A 439 0.83 -10.83 19.84
C ALA A 439 1.33 -9.73 18.87
N PHE A 440 0.97 -9.78 17.59
CA PHE A 440 1.28 -8.79 16.57
C PHE A 440 0.02 -8.07 16.07
N GLY A 441 -1.04 -8.06 16.88
CA GLY A 441 -2.29 -7.36 16.64
C GLY A 441 -2.15 -5.82 16.63
N PRO A 442 -3.26 -5.08 16.52
CA PRO A 442 -3.25 -3.63 16.34
C PRO A 442 -2.71 -2.84 17.53
N ALA A 443 -2.68 -3.43 18.71
CA ALA A 443 -2.18 -2.80 19.94
C ALA A 443 -0.67 -3.06 20.20
N PHE A 444 -0.01 -3.87 19.36
CA PHE A 444 1.34 -4.35 19.60
C PHE A 444 2.29 -4.01 18.47
N SER A 445 3.58 -3.82 18.80
CA SER A 445 4.65 -3.67 17.81
C SER A 445 5.16 -5.02 17.33
N TRP A 446 5.84 -5.01 16.19
CA TRP A 446 6.49 -6.21 15.62
C TRP A 446 7.95 -6.34 16.07
N ASN A 447 8.36 -5.63 17.14
CA ASN A 447 9.73 -5.67 17.65
C ASN A 447 10.16 -7.06 18.10
N ALA A 448 9.24 -7.81 18.70
CA ALA A 448 9.49 -9.17 19.18
C ALA A 448 9.74 -10.22 18.08
N LEU A 449 9.52 -9.90 16.79
CA LEU A 449 9.82 -10.80 15.70
C LEU A 449 11.33 -11.04 15.59
N PRO A 450 11.77 -12.30 15.35
CA PRO A 450 13.16 -12.59 14.99
C PRO A 450 13.61 -11.83 13.74
N ASP A 451 14.89 -11.47 13.64
CA ASP A 451 15.42 -10.72 12.50
C ASP A 451 15.19 -11.43 11.15
N ALA A 452 15.32 -12.76 11.12
CA ALA A 452 14.99 -13.55 9.92
C ALA A 452 13.53 -13.39 9.49
N ALA A 453 12.59 -13.37 10.45
CA ALA A 453 11.17 -13.13 10.15
C ALA A 453 10.94 -11.72 9.62
N LYS A 454 11.62 -10.69 10.14
CA LYS A 454 11.53 -9.32 9.65
C LYS A 454 11.99 -9.19 8.20
N TRP A 455 13.04 -9.90 7.80
CA TRP A 455 13.49 -9.94 6.40
C TRP A 455 12.47 -10.64 5.48
N VAL A 456 11.89 -11.75 5.92
CA VAL A 456 10.80 -12.43 5.19
C VAL A 456 9.59 -11.48 5.02
N CYS A 457 9.19 -10.80 6.10
CA CYS A 457 8.09 -9.83 6.06
C CYS A 457 8.40 -8.66 5.12
N SER A 458 9.62 -8.11 5.17
CA SER A 458 10.05 -7.04 4.27
C SER A 458 9.96 -7.45 2.79
N LEU A 459 10.33 -8.70 2.48
CA LEU A 459 10.16 -9.26 1.14
C LEU A 459 8.67 -9.41 0.76
N LEU A 460 7.83 -9.90 1.70
CA LEU A 460 6.39 -10.01 1.48
C LEU A 460 5.72 -8.65 1.25
N MET A 461 6.12 -7.62 2.01
CA MET A 461 5.66 -6.25 1.83
C MET A 461 5.99 -5.72 0.42
N LEU A 462 7.20 -5.99 -0.07
CA LEU A 462 7.63 -5.66 -1.42
C LEU A 462 6.80 -6.41 -2.48
N LEU A 463 6.61 -7.73 -2.29
CA LEU A 463 5.82 -8.59 -3.19
C LEU A 463 4.36 -8.15 -3.26
N GLY A 464 3.76 -7.84 -2.11
CA GLY A 464 2.39 -7.34 -2.03
C GLY A 464 2.22 -6.02 -2.77
N ARG A 465 3.17 -5.10 -2.59
CA ARG A 465 3.10 -3.75 -3.16
C ARG A 465 3.32 -3.71 -4.67
N LEU A 466 4.29 -4.46 -5.19
CA LEU A 466 4.66 -4.48 -6.61
C LEU A 466 3.87 -5.50 -7.43
N GLU A 467 2.88 -6.13 -6.83
CA GLU A 467 2.19 -7.28 -7.41
C GLU A 467 3.16 -8.42 -7.78
N LEU A 468 2.91 -9.60 -7.29
CA LEU A 468 3.81 -10.77 -7.26
C LEU A 468 4.62 -10.99 -8.54
N PHE A 469 3.99 -10.88 -9.71
CA PHE A 469 4.65 -11.18 -10.99
C PHE A 469 5.82 -10.25 -11.30
N THR A 470 5.72 -8.97 -10.93
CA THR A 470 6.77 -7.96 -11.21
C THR A 470 8.10 -8.35 -10.58
N VAL A 471 8.08 -8.81 -9.34
CA VAL A 471 9.29 -9.20 -8.60
C VAL A 471 9.69 -10.63 -8.90
N LEU A 472 8.74 -11.57 -8.96
CA LEU A 472 9.05 -12.99 -9.15
C LEU A 472 9.60 -13.31 -10.53
N LEU A 473 9.24 -12.54 -11.57
CA LEU A 473 9.85 -12.65 -12.88
C LEU A 473 11.38 -12.52 -12.84
N LEU A 474 11.92 -11.70 -11.93
CA LEU A 474 13.38 -11.53 -11.79
C LEU A 474 14.09 -12.81 -11.36
N PHE A 475 13.40 -13.73 -10.68
CA PHE A 475 13.95 -15.01 -10.23
C PHE A 475 13.81 -16.12 -11.28
N THR A 476 13.17 -15.84 -12.43
CA THR A 476 13.03 -16.85 -13.49
C THR A 476 14.25 -16.84 -14.40
N PRO A 477 14.79 -18.02 -14.81
CA PRO A 477 15.92 -18.09 -15.75
C PRO A 477 15.63 -17.43 -17.10
N ASP A 478 14.38 -17.47 -17.55
CA ASP A 478 13.97 -16.92 -18.84
C ASP A 478 14.04 -15.37 -18.89
N PHE A 479 13.97 -14.72 -17.72
CA PHE A 479 14.16 -13.27 -17.62
C PHE A 479 15.58 -12.85 -18.06
N TRP A 480 16.58 -13.67 -17.74
CA TRP A 480 18.00 -13.36 -17.97
C TRP A 480 18.54 -13.89 -19.32
N LYS A 481 17.82 -14.82 -19.97
CA LYS A 481 18.23 -15.32 -21.30
C LYS A 481 18.17 -14.21 -22.34
N ARG A 482 19.21 -14.13 -23.17
CA ARG A 482 19.22 -13.32 -24.39
C ARG A 482 18.32 -13.99 -25.43
N ASN A 483 17.24 -13.33 -25.83
CA ASN A 483 16.57 -13.63 -27.11
C ASN A 483 17.20 -12.77 -28.15
#